data_9c1ee3b388e8b575d3bcb18a4a4b274b
#
_entry.id   9c1ee3b388e8b575d3bcb18a4a4b274b
#
_cell.length_a   1.000
_cell.length_b   1.000
_cell.length_c   1.000
_cell.angle_alpha   90.00
_cell.angle_beta   90.00
_cell.angle_gamma   90.00
#
_symmetry.space_group_name_H-M   'P 1'
#
loop_
_entity.id
_entity.type
_entity.pdbx_description
1 polymer ?
#
loop_
_entity_poly.entity_id
_entity_poly.type
_entity_poly.pdbx_seq_one_letter_code
_entity_poly.pdbx_strand_id
1 'polypeptide(L)'
;SGVDPAARRDFWDLIYAQGEQGVTAVVTTHYMDEAEYCGRVGIMRRGRLLAVDAPSQLKAQALPGPVWQVHAQPLLNALEALKSCPGVLQVRLAGDHLRALAEPGLVGGALQQALRQAGLGEGQVEPVEATLEDVFLALAGENE
;
A
#
# COMPACT_ATOMS: atom_id res chain seq x y z
N SER A 1 9.93 -10.28 -15.38
CA SER A 1 9.94 -11.02 -14.11
C SER A 1 11.14 -11.96 -14.09
N GLY A 2 11.80 -12.13 -12.96
CA GLY A 2 12.98 -12.98 -12.83
C GLY A 2 14.33 -12.26 -13.06
N VAL A 3 14.36 -10.95 -13.04
CA VAL A 3 15.61 -10.17 -13.07
C VAL A 3 16.20 -10.12 -11.67
N ASP A 4 17.50 -10.38 -11.58
CA ASP A 4 18.28 -10.29 -10.35
C ASP A 4 18.15 -8.90 -9.71
N PRO A 5 18.00 -8.79 -8.37
CA PRO A 5 17.89 -7.51 -7.66
C PRO A 5 19.03 -6.53 -7.94
N ALA A 6 20.27 -7.02 -8.16
CA ALA A 6 21.40 -6.17 -8.53
C ALA A 6 21.21 -5.58 -9.94
N ALA A 7 20.89 -6.41 -10.92
CA ALA A 7 20.62 -5.97 -12.28
C ALA A 7 19.42 -5.00 -12.38
N ARG A 8 18.43 -5.14 -11.47
CA ARG A 8 17.30 -4.23 -11.38
C ARG A 8 17.75 -2.85 -10.88
N ARG A 9 18.65 -2.80 -9.90
CA ARG A 9 19.22 -1.55 -9.39
C ARG A 9 20.03 -0.83 -10.46
N ASP A 10 20.90 -1.57 -11.17
CA ASP A 10 21.70 -1.02 -12.26
C ASP A 10 20.82 -0.44 -13.38
N PHE A 11 19.69 -1.08 -13.65
CA PHE A 11 18.71 -0.57 -14.61
C PHE A 11 18.11 0.78 -14.17
N TRP A 12 17.76 0.95 -12.92
CA TRP A 12 17.24 2.22 -12.40
C TRP A 12 18.30 3.31 -12.40
N ASP A 13 19.55 2.99 -12.05
CA ASP A 13 20.68 3.93 -12.14
C ASP A 13 20.88 4.42 -13.58
N LEU A 14 20.76 3.55 -14.57
CA LEU A 14 20.80 3.92 -15.98
C LEU A 14 19.65 4.86 -16.38
N ILE A 15 18.42 4.56 -15.94
CA ILE A 15 17.24 5.40 -16.20
C ILE A 15 17.44 6.81 -15.62
N TYR A 16 17.95 6.91 -14.40
CA TYR A 16 18.24 8.22 -13.79
C TYR A 16 19.32 8.98 -14.54
N ALA A 17 20.40 8.33 -14.92
CA ALA A 17 21.48 8.95 -15.70
C ALA A 17 20.98 9.48 -17.06
N GLN A 18 20.08 8.78 -17.73
CA GLN A 18 19.44 9.25 -18.96
C GLN A 18 18.51 10.44 -18.69
N GLY A 19 17.77 10.42 -17.59
CA GLY A 19 16.91 11.52 -17.16
C GLY A 19 17.67 12.81 -16.93
N GLU A 20 18.85 12.74 -16.31
CA GLU A 20 19.74 13.90 -16.11
C GLU A 20 20.21 14.53 -17.44
N GLN A 21 20.25 13.73 -18.50
CA GLN A 21 20.56 14.21 -19.86
C GLN A 21 19.33 14.73 -20.61
N GLY A 22 18.18 14.84 -19.97
CA GLY A 22 16.94 15.35 -20.56
C GLY A 22 16.11 14.31 -21.31
N VAL A 23 16.45 13.02 -21.17
CA VAL A 23 15.67 11.91 -21.76
C VAL A 23 14.45 11.62 -20.90
N THR A 24 13.28 11.58 -21.53
CA THR A 24 12.04 11.12 -20.87
C THR A 24 11.94 9.60 -20.99
N ALA A 25 11.92 8.92 -19.84
CA ALA A 25 11.74 7.48 -19.78
C ALA A 25 10.30 7.13 -19.35
N VAL A 26 9.67 6.21 -20.07
CA VAL A 26 8.39 5.61 -19.69
C VAL A 26 8.64 4.16 -19.31
N VAL A 27 8.35 3.80 -18.07
CA VAL A 27 8.56 2.45 -17.54
C VAL A 27 7.21 1.84 -17.21
N THR A 28 7.01 0.59 -17.63
CA THR A 28 5.82 -0.19 -17.26
C THR A 28 6.24 -1.30 -16.30
N THR A 29 5.63 -1.35 -15.14
CA THR A 29 5.91 -2.36 -14.13
C THR A 29 4.61 -2.77 -13.41
N HIS A 30 4.60 -3.97 -12.86
CA HIS A 30 3.59 -4.43 -11.90
C HIS A 30 4.14 -4.48 -10.47
N TYR A 31 5.39 -4.07 -10.28
CA TYR A 31 6.03 -3.94 -8.98
C TYR A 31 5.81 -2.51 -8.45
N MET A 32 4.96 -2.38 -7.43
CA MET A 32 4.59 -1.06 -6.89
C MET A 32 5.75 -0.36 -6.18
N ASP A 33 6.68 -1.12 -5.61
CA ASP A 33 7.91 -0.61 -5.03
C ASP A 33 8.83 0.06 -6.07
N GLU A 34 8.86 -0.46 -7.29
CA GLU A 34 9.60 0.18 -8.39
C GLU A 34 8.94 1.50 -8.83
N ALA A 35 7.62 1.57 -8.81
CA ALA A 35 6.91 2.79 -9.17
C ALA A 35 7.22 3.95 -8.22
N GLU A 36 7.62 3.68 -6.97
CA GLU A 36 8.06 4.70 -6.02
C GLU A 36 9.30 5.48 -6.49
N TYR A 37 10.11 4.91 -7.40
CA TYR A 37 11.27 5.57 -7.98
C TYR A 37 10.94 6.53 -9.12
N CYS A 38 9.70 6.53 -9.62
CA CYS A 38 9.27 7.38 -10.71
C CYS A 38 8.85 8.76 -10.19
N GLY A 39 9.18 9.81 -10.92
CA GLY A 39 8.71 11.16 -10.59
C GLY A 39 7.20 11.31 -10.79
N ARG A 40 6.61 10.47 -11.65
CA ARG A 40 5.18 10.47 -11.96
C ARG A 40 4.71 9.04 -12.26
N VAL A 41 3.57 8.65 -11.71
CA VAL A 41 3.03 7.30 -11.83
C VAL A 41 1.60 7.35 -12.35
N GLY A 42 1.30 6.54 -13.36
CA GLY A 42 -0.05 6.26 -13.83
C GLY A 42 -0.52 4.90 -13.34
N ILE A 43 -1.60 4.87 -12.58
CA ILE A 43 -2.23 3.63 -12.12
C ILE A 43 -3.30 3.21 -13.12
N MET A 44 -3.16 2.01 -13.67
CA MET A 44 -4.08 1.47 -14.68
C MET A 44 -4.75 0.18 -14.21
N ARG A 45 -6.04 0.01 -14.55
CA ARG A 45 -6.78 -1.24 -14.33
C ARG A 45 -7.77 -1.44 -15.46
N ARG A 46 -7.82 -2.66 -16.02
CA ARG A 46 -8.75 -3.06 -17.09
C ARG A 46 -8.77 -2.06 -18.27
N GLY A 47 -7.60 -1.60 -18.69
CA GLY A 47 -7.45 -0.64 -19.79
C GLY A 47 -7.84 0.81 -19.48
N ARG A 48 -8.17 1.12 -18.22
CA ARG A 48 -8.51 2.48 -17.78
C ARG A 48 -7.42 3.04 -16.88
N LEU A 49 -7.10 4.32 -17.10
CA LEU A 49 -6.22 5.08 -16.24
C LEU A 49 -7.04 5.58 -15.04
N LEU A 50 -6.70 5.11 -13.84
CA LEU A 50 -7.43 5.44 -12.61
C LEU A 50 -6.92 6.74 -11.98
N ALA A 51 -5.60 6.95 -11.97
CA ALA A 51 -4.97 8.14 -11.43
C ALA A 51 -3.59 8.36 -12.06
N VAL A 52 -3.13 9.62 -12.11
CA VAL A 52 -1.78 9.98 -12.55
C VAL A 52 -1.29 11.13 -11.70
N ASP A 53 -0.24 10.91 -10.92
CA ASP A 53 0.45 11.99 -10.17
C ASP A 53 1.82 11.50 -9.66
N ALA A 54 2.53 12.35 -8.92
CA ALA A 54 3.69 11.92 -8.15
C ALA A 54 3.30 10.90 -7.06
N PRO A 55 4.15 9.92 -6.73
CA PRO A 55 3.84 8.91 -5.72
C PRO A 55 3.31 9.48 -4.40
N SER A 56 3.92 10.56 -3.89
CA SER A 56 3.50 11.24 -2.67
C SER A 56 2.09 11.83 -2.77
N GLN A 57 1.74 12.42 -3.92
CA GLN A 57 0.43 12.99 -4.17
C GLN A 57 -0.64 11.90 -4.30
N LEU A 58 -0.34 10.80 -4.99
CA LEU A 58 -1.25 9.66 -5.08
C LEU A 58 -1.58 9.10 -3.70
N LYS A 59 -0.57 8.94 -2.84
CA LYS A 59 -0.77 8.47 -1.45
C LYS A 59 -1.61 9.45 -0.62
N ALA A 60 -1.41 10.74 -0.78
CA ALA A 60 -2.15 11.76 -0.04
C ALA A 60 -3.61 11.94 -0.51
N GLN A 61 -3.89 11.74 -1.79
CA GLN A 61 -5.20 12.05 -2.40
C GLN A 61 -6.10 10.82 -2.53
N ALA A 62 -5.52 9.63 -2.80
CA ALA A 62 -6.30 8.44 -3.08
C ALA A 62 -6.66 7.65 -1.83
N LEU A 63 -6.00 7.89 -0.70
CA LEU A 63 -6.30 7.20 0.55
C LEU A 63 -7.17 8.07 1.45
N PRO A 64 -8.35 7.59 1.87
CA PRO A 64 -9.26 8.38 2.70
C PRO A 64 -8.76 8.60 4.12
N GLY A 65 -7.78 7.80 4.59
CA GLY A 65 -7.27 7.91 5.95
C GLY A 65 -5.97 7.13 6.19
N PRO A 66 -5.58 6.95 7.46
CA PRO A 66 -4.30 6.33 7.82
C PRO A 66 -4.25 4.84 7.52
N VAL A 67 -3.05 4.36 7.29
CA VAL A 67 -2.74 2.93 7.16
C VAL A 67 -2.09 2.43 8.45
N TRP A 68 -2.54 1.30 8.94
CA TRP A 68 -2.04 0.63 10.14
C TRP A 68 -1.44 -0.72 9.77
N GLN A 69 -0.30 -1.03 10.35
CA GLN A 69 0.30 -2.35 10.31
C GLN A 69 -0.09 -3.12 11.56
N VAL A 70 -0.52 -4.36 11.39
CA VAL A 70 -0.99 -5.19 12.49
C VAL A 70 -0.29 -6.55 12.45
N HIS A 71 0.43 -6.85 13.51
CA HIS A 71 1.03 -8.16 13.78
C HIS A 71 0.19 -8.88 14.82
N ALA A 72 -0.50 -9.95 14.44
CA ALA A 72 -1.27 -10.79 15.33
C ALA A 72 -1.34 -12.22 14.81
N GLN A 73 -1.44 -13.18 15.67
CA GLN A 73 -1.53 -14.60 15.30
C GLN A 73 -2.74 -15.25 15.99
N PRO A 74 -3.49 -16.07 15.24
CA PRO A 74 -3.41 -16.39 13.81
C PRO A 74 -3.85 -15.22 12.92
N LEU A 75 -3.14 -15.00 11.80
CA LEU A 75 -3.39 -13.86 10.89
C LEU A 75 -4.84 -13.81 10.35
N LEU A 76 -5.42 -14.97 10.02
CA LEU A 76 -6.79 -15.02 9.48
C LEU A 76 -7.82 -14.58 10.51
N ASN A 77 -7.65 -14.95 11.77
CA ASN A 77 -8.54 -14.51 12.84
C ASN A 77 -8.43 -12.99 13.07
N ALA A 78 -7.21 -12.46 13.00
CA ALA A 78 -6.97 -11.02 13.08
C ALA A 78 -7.59 -10.28 11.89
N LEU A 79 -7.48 -10.82 10.69
CA LEU A 79 -8.11 -10.28 9.48
C LEU A 79 -9.64 -10.15 9.65
N GLU A 80 -10.31 -11.20 10.11
CA GLU A 80 -11.76 -11.18 10.33
C GLU A 80 -12.18 -10.22 11.46
N ALA A 81 -11.40 -10.18 12.55
CA ALA A 81 -11.65 -9.25 13.64
C ALA A 81 -11.55 -7.78 13.18
N LEU A 82 -10.53 -7.45 12.37
CA LEU A 82 -10.32 -6.10 11.86
C LEU A 82 -11.34 -5.72 10.78
N LYS A 83 -11.77 -6.63 9.92
CA LYS A 83 -12.86 -6.39 8.95
C LYS A 83 -14.16 -5.99 9.62
N SER A 84 -14.42 -6.50 10.82
CA SER A 84 -15.62 -6.20 11.60
C SER A 84 -15.45 -4.96 12.50
N CYS A 85 -14.28 -4.35 12.52
CA CYS A 85 -13.99 -3.18 13.35
C CYS A 85 -14.58 -1.91 12.70
N PRO A 86 -15.44 -1.16 13.38
CA PRO A 86 -15.98 0.10 12.86
C PRO A 86 -14.86 1.10 12.55
N GLY A 87 -14.94 1.75 11.39
CA GLY A 87 -13.94 2.69 10.90
C GLY A 87 -12.75 2.05 10.17
N VAL A 88 -12.72 0.73 10.06
CA VAL A 88 -11.79 0.02 9.16
C VAL A 88 -12.44 -0.11 7.80
N LEU A 89 -11.81 0.46 6.78
CA LEU A 89 -12.31 0.49 5.40
C LEU A 89 -11.86 -0.73 4.60
N GLN A 90 -10.62 -1.14 4.80
CA GLN A 90 -10.03 -2.27 4.09
C GLN A 90 -8.95 -2.93 4.95
N VAL A 91 -8.87 -4.25 4.91
CA VAL A 91 -7.79 -5.03 5.54
C VAL A 91 -7.25 -6.03 4.53
N ARG A 92 -5.94 -6.14 4.45
CA ARG A 92 -5.27 -7.12 3.58
C ARG A 92 -4.09 -7.81 4.27
N LEU A 93 -3.76 -8.96 3.76
CA LEU A 93 -2.51 -9.66 4.10
C LEU A 93 -1.33 -9.00 3.37
N ALA A 94 -0.24 -8.81 4.09
CA ALA A 94 1.01 -8.29 3.54
C ALA A 94 2.20 -9.09 4.12
N GLY A 95 2.45 -10.27 3.56
CA GLY A 95 3.43 -11.21 4.09
C GLY A 95 3.00 -11.81 5.42
N ASP A 96 3.74 -11.50 6.48
CA ASP A 96 3.55 -11.99 7.86
C ASP A 96 2.69 -11.07 8.75
N HIS A 97 2.13 -10.02 8.18
CA HIS A 97 1.31 -9.03 8.88
C HIS A 97 0.08 -8.62 8.07
N LEU A 98 -0.78 -7.81 8.69
CA LEU A 98 -1.93 -7.18 8.04
C LEU A 98 -1.66 -5.69 7.83
N ARG A 99 -2.20 -5.15 6.74
CA ARG A 99 -2.32 -3.71 6.55
C ARG A 99 -3.80 -3.34 6.55
N ALA A 100 -4.15 -2.38 7.39
CA ALA A 100 -5.52 -1.89 7.55
C ALA A 100 -5.60 -0.42 7.15
N LEU A 101 -6.40 -0.12 6.14
CA LEU A 101 -6.79 1.24 5.78
C LEU A 101 -8.00 1.62 6.65
N ALA A 102 -7.95 2.77 7.28
CA ALA A 102 -8.97 3.22 8.22
C ALA A 102 -9.51 4.60 7.86
N GLU A 103 -10.68 4.93 8.41
CA GLU A 103 -11.24 6.27 8.33
C GLU A 103 -10.35 7.30 9.06
N PRO A 104 -10.39 8.58 8.63
CA PRO A 104 -9.74 9.65 9.36
C PRO A 104 -10.23 9.70 10.82
N GLY A 105 -9.29 9.74 11.75
CA GLY A 105 -9.62 9.81 13.19
C GLY A 105 -9.72 8.47 13.90
N LEU A 106 -9.70 7.33 13.19
CA LEU A 106 -9.57 6.04 13.87
C LEU A 106 -8.21 5.94 14.54
N VAL A 107 -8.23 5.63 15.82
CA VAL A 107 -7.04 5.49 16.65
C VAL A 107 -6.65 4.01 16.80
N GLY A 108 -5.36 3.73 16.90
CA GLY A 108 -4.86 2.35 17.04
C GLY A 108 -5.45 1.57 18.22
N GLY A 109 -5.92 2.28 19.26
CA GLY A 109 -6.63 1.66 20.39
C GLY A 109 -7.90 0.92 20.01
N ALA A 110 -8.63 1.38 18.99
CA ALA A 110 -9.83 0.69 18.50
C ALA A 110 -9.46 -0.65 17.83
N LEU A 111 -8.42 -0.65 17.03
CA LEU A 111 -7.87 -1.88 16.40
C LEU A 111 -7.37 -2.86 17.46
N GLN A 112 -6.64 -2.34 18.45
CA GLN A 112 -6.15 -3.16 19.57
C GLN A 112 -7.30 -3.77 20.39
N GLN A 113 -8.39 -3.01 20.58
CA GLN A 113 -9.57 -3.52 21.27
C GLN A 113 -10.26 -4.62 20.45
N ALA A 114 -10.39 -4.46 19.13
CA ALA A 114 -10.96 -5.49 18.25
C ALA A 114 -10.15 -6.80 18.33
N LEU A 115 -8.82 -6.71 18.32
CA LEU A 115 -7.94 -7.86 18.50
C LEU A 115 -8.15 -8.53 19.88
N ARG A 116 -8.25 -7.75 20.96
CA ARG A 116 -8.49 -8.30 22.31
C ARG A 116 -9.83 -9.04 22.41
N GLN A 117 -10.88 -8.49 21.82
CA GLN A 117 -12.22 -9.12 21.78
C GLN A 117 -12.22 -10.44 21.02
N ALA A 118 -11.32 -10.57 20.03
CA ALA A 118 -11.10 -11.81 19.28
C ALA A 118 -10.12 -12.78 19.96
N GLY A 119 -9.66 -12.49 21.17
CA GLY A 119 -8.68 -13.31 21.89
C GLY A 119 -7.23 -13.16 21.40
N LEU A 120 -6.91 -12.09 20.65
CA LEU A 120 -5.62 -11.81 20.05
C LEU A 120 -4.94 -10.60 20.72
N GLY A 121 -5.05 -10.49 22.03
CA GLY A 121 -4.63 -9.31 22.80
C GLY A 121 -3.13 -9.00 22.79
N GLU A 122 -2.29 -9.96 22.41
CA GLU A 122 -0.84 -9.79 22.26
C GLU A 122 -0.45 -9.17 20.89
N GLY A 123 -1.42 -8.95 20.02
CA GLY A 123 -1.19 -8.32 18.72
C GLY A 123 -0.65 -6.90 18.85
N GLN A 124 0.21 -6.52 17.93
CA GLN A 124 0.81 -5.17 17.85
C GLN A 124 0.16 -4.38 16.73
N VAL A 125 -0.13 -3.12 16.98
CA VAL A 125 -0.76 -2.19 16.04
C VAL A 125 0.08 -0.92 15.99
N GLU A 126 0.55 -0.55 14.80
CA GLU A 126 1.35 0.66 14.60
C GLU A 126 0.91 1.42 13.33
N PRO A 127 0.94 2.75 13.35
CA PRO A 127 0.72 3.53 12.15
C PRO A 127 1.92 3.41 11.22
N VAL A 128 1.68 3.29 9.91
CA VAL A 128 2.74 3.17 8.91
C VAL A 128 2.50 4.08 7.73
N GLU A 129 3.57 4.41 7.01
CA GLU A 129 3.44 5.11 5.75
C GLU A 129 2.65 4.27 4.73
N ALA A 130 1.79 4.97 3.98
CA ALA A 130 1.09 4.38 2.86
C ALA A 130 2.06 4.04 1.73
N THR A 131 1.78 2.97 1.00
CA THR A 131 2.50 2.56 -0.19
C THR A 131 1.64 2.75 -1.44
N LEU A 132 2.25 2.73 -2.62
CA LEU A 132 1.50 2.73 -3.88
C LEU A 132 0.64 1.46 -4.04
N GLU A 133 1.00 0.37 -3.39
CA GLU A 133 0.15 -0.83 -3.35
C GLU A 133 -1.16 -0.57 -2.58
N ASP A 134 -1.10 0.17 -1.46
CA ASP A 134 -2.31 0.57 -0.73
C ASP A 134 -3.20 1.47 -1.60
N VAL A 135 -2.60 2.41 -2.34
CA VAL A 135 -3.31 3.27 -3.29
C VAL A 135 -3.97 2.47 -4.41
N PHE A 136 -3.22 1.55 -5.02
CA PHE A 136 -3.75 0.70 -6.09
C PHE A 136 -4.96 -0.10 -5.62
N LEU A 137 -4.87 -0.71 -4.45
CA LEU A 137 -5.95 -1.54 -3.91
C LEU A 137 -7.16 -0.71 -3.50
N ALA A 138 -6.96 0.48 -2.95
CA ALA A 138 -8.05 1.41 -2.63
C ALA A 138 -8.81 1.81 -3.91
N LEU A 139 -8.09 2.28 -4.93
CA LEU A 139 -8.70 2.66 -6.22
C LEU A 139 -9.33 1.47 -6.97
N ALA A 140 -8.78 0.27 -6.77
CA ALA A 140 -9.30 -0.94 -7.39
C ALA A 140 -10.58 -1.45 -6.71
N GLY A 141 -10.74 -1.24 -5.40
CA GLY A 141 -11.92 -1.66 -4.63
C GLY A 141 -13.16 -0.76 -4.84
N GLU A 142 -12.96 0.51 -5.16
CA GLU A 142 -14.07 1.46 -5.37
C GLU A 142 -14.91 1.21 -6.64
N ASN A 143 -14.51 0.28 -7.49
CA ASN A 143 -15.11 0.02 -8.80
C ASN A 143 -15.71 -1.41 -8.95
N GLU A 144 -16.03 -2.10 -7.84
CA GLU A 144 -16.80 -3.36 -7.87
C GLU A 144 -18.27 -3.16 -7.58
#